data_8dffd15f3ae7bc3f1e1fa8005f788e10
#
_entry.id   8dffd15f3ae7bc3f1e1fa8005f788e10
#
_cell.length_a   1.000
_cell.length_b   1.000
_cell.length_c   1.000
_cell.angle_alpha   90.00
_cell.angle_beta   90.00
_cell.angle_gamma   90.00
#
_symmetry.space_group_name_H-M   'P 1'
#
loop_
_entity.id
_entity.type
_entity.pdbx_description
1 polymer ?
#
loop_
_entity_poly.entity_id
_entity_poly.type
_entity_poly.pdbx_seq_one_letter_code
_entity_poly.pdbx_strand_id
1 'polypeptide(L)'
;MQIPFEFDSPKKDEDPSLKSKESDLPDSEDTKSLQAKKPLTVTQLTRQITLLLEGEFRSLAVEGELSNVKKAASGHWYFSLKDDQSQIRCAMFRNIADNLRFDPEDGLEVSVRGHLTVYQQRGEYQIKISYMAVSYTHLTLPTIYSV
;
A
#
# COMPACT_ATOMS: atom_id res chain seq x y z
N MET A 1 -12.48 -31.21 -17.77
CA MET A 1 -13.28 -32.10 -16.91
C MET A 1 -13.91 -31.27 -15.81
N GLN A 2 -15.17 -30.94 -15.96
CA GLN A 2 -15.91 -30.22 -14.93
C GLN A 2 -16.40 -31.24 -13.92
N ILE A 3 -16.06 -31.06 -12.66
CA ILE A 3 -16.62 -31.83 -11.55
C ILE A 3 -17.96 -31.19 -11.20
N PRO A 4 -19.10 -31.91 -11.35
CA PRO A 4 -20.39 -31.37 -10.94
C PRO A 4 -20.42 -31.29 -9.41
N PHE A 5 -20.65 -30.12 -8.91
CA PHE A 5 -20.91 -29.87 -7.50
C PHE A 5 -22.36 -30.24 -7.22
N GLU A 6 -22.60 -31.48 -6.79
CA GLU A 6 -23.90 -31.89 -6.28
C GLU A 6 -24.03 -31.42 -4.84
N PHE A 7 -24.91 -30.47 -4.64
CA PHE A 7 -25.35 -30.03 -3.34
C PHE A 7 -26.46 -31.00 -2.89
N ASP A 8 -26.09 -31.96 -2.05
CA ASP A 8 -27.05 -32.87 -1.42
C ASP A 8 -27.71 -32.14 -0.25
N SER A 9 -29.00 -31.83 -0.42
CA SER A 9 -29.80 -31.19 0.61
C SER A 9 -30.23 -32.23 1.63
N PRO A 10 -29.91 -32.10 2.91
CA PRO A 10 -30.46 -32.99 3.92
C PRO A 10 -31.95 -32.73 4.10
N LYS A 11 -32.72 -33.82 4.08
CA LYS A 11 -34.14 -33.83 4.31
C LYS A 11 -34.48 -33.24 5.68
N LYS A 12 -35.46 -32.38 5.63
CA LYS A 12 -36.12 -31.74 6.73
C LYS A 12 -36.86 -32.81 7.56
N ASP A 13 -36.39 -33.10 8.74
CA ASP A 13 -37.21 -33.73 9.78
C ASP A 13 -37.67 -32.60 10.70
N GLU A 14 -38.97 -32.32 10.60
CA GLU A 14 -39.65 -31.36 11.46
C GLU A 14 -39.91 -32.03 12.82
N ASP A 15 -39.29 -31.52 13.86
CA ASP A 15 -39.73 -31.81 15.23
C ASP A 15 -40.49 -30.58 15.77
N PRO A 16 -41.82 -30.74 16.03
CA PRO A 16 -42.64 -29.61 16.44
C PRO A 16 -42.81 -29.57 17.96
N SER A 17 -41.78 -29.43 18.72
CA SER A 17 -41.94 -29.15 20.14
C SER A 17 -40.71 -28.51 20.77
N LEU A 18 -40.57 -27.20 20.54
CA LEU A 18 -39.89 -26.34 21.48
C LEU A 18 -40.47 -24.91 21.34
N LYS A 19 -41.58 -24.72 22.03
CA LYS A 19 -42.07 -23.40 22.43
C LYS A 19 -41.16 -22.86 23.51
N SER A 20 -40.91 -21.54 23.35
CA SER A 20 -40.51 -20.58 24.37
C SER A 20 -39.05 -20.56 24.81
N LYS A 21 -38.33 -19.58 24.31
CA LYS A 21 -37.95 -18.41 25.15
C LYS A 21 -37.39 -17.32 24.24
N GLU A 22 -38.20 -16.29 24.09
CA GLU A 22 -37.73 -14.96 23.82
C GLU A 22 -36.66 -14.64 24.88
N SER A 23 -35.43 -14.51 24.47
CA SER A 23 -34.42 -13.84 25.25
C SER A 23 -33.80 -12.78 24.35
N ASP A 24 -34.01 -11.56 24.76
CA ASP A 24 -33.46 -10.32 24.29
C ASP A 24 -32.03 -10.49 23.74
N LEU A 25 -31.91 -10.43 22.42
CA LEU A 25 -30.67 -10.13 21.77
C LEU A 25 -30.61 -8.60 21.64
N PRO A 26 -29.54 -7.96 22.09
CA PRO A 26 -29.41 -6.53 21.87
C PRO A 26 -29.38 -6.26 20.38
N ASP A 27 -30.27 -5.40 19.95
CA ASP A 27 -30.27 -4.84 18.60
C ASP A 27 -28.89 -4.28 18.31
N SER A 28 -28.13 -5.02 17.53
CA SER A 28 -26.91 -4.51 16.98
C SER A 28 -27.27 -3.54 15.86
N GLU A 29 -27.31 -2.27 16.18
CA GLU A 29 -27.48 -1.18 15.23
C GLU A 29 -26.35 -1.12 14.17
N ASP A 30 -25.32 -1.94 14.31
CA ASP A 30 -24.17 -1.96 13.42
C ASP A 30 -24.39 -2.71 12.10
N THR A 31 -25.47 -3.48 11.98
CA THR A 31 -25.79 -4.19 10.73
C THR A 31 -26.59 -3.36 9.73
N LYS A 32 -27.09 -2.21 10.15
CA LYS A 32 -27.91 -1.34 9.29
C LYS A 32 -27.11 -0.47 8.33
N SER A 33 -25.81 -0.34 8.54
CA SER A 33 -24.94 0.46 7.67
C SER A 33 -24.40 -0.29 6.44
N LEU A 34 -24.57 -1.61 6.39
CA LEU A 34 -24.15 -2.44 5.25
C LEU A 34 -25.25 -2.62 4.20
N GLN A 35 -26.49 -2.20 4.50
CA GLN A 35 -27.60 -2.27 3.57
C GLN A 35 -27.63 -1.05 2.69
N ALA A 36 -27.41 -1.29 1.40
CA ALA A 36 -27.72 -0.43 0.27
C ALA A 36 -26.69 0.63 -0.15
N LYS A 37 -25.40 0.38 -0.04
CA LYS A 37 -24.46 1.10 -0.91
C LYS A 37 -24.45 0.41 -2.26
N LYS A 38 -24.84 1.15 -3.32
CA LYS A 38 -24.71 0.68 -4.69
C LYS A 38 -23.27 0.20 -4.92
N PRO A 39 -23.06 -0.97 -5.55
CA PRO A 39 -21.72 -1.46 -5.84
C PRO A 39 -20.89 -0.41 -6.59
N LEU A 40 -19.67 -0.21 -6.14
CA LEU A 40 -18.72 0.68 -6.81
C LEU A 40 -18.10 -0.03 -8.01
N THR A 41 -17.80 0.73 -9.04
CA THR A 41 -16.88 0.25 -10.08
C THR A 41 -15.44 0.20 -9.53
N VAL A 42 -14.57 -0.59 -10.14
CA VAL A 42 -13.14 -0.65 -9.77
C VAL A 42 -12.51 0.74 -9.81
N THR A 43 -12.83 1.53 -10.85
CA THR A 43 -12.33 2.91 -10.99
C THR A 43 -12.81 3.80 -9.84
N GLN A 44 -14.06 3.69 -9.45
CA GLN A 44 -14.61 4.47 -8.34
C GLN A 44 -13.94 4.11 -7.01
N LEU A 45 -13.74 2.82 -6.76
CA LEU A 45 -13.01 2.36 -5.57
C LEU A 45 -11.57 2.86 -5.57
N THR A 46 -10.85 2.65 -6.67
CA THR A 46 -9.46 3.11 -6.80
C THR A 46 -9.33 4.61 -6.60
N ARG A 47 -10.27 5.39 -7.14
CA ARG A 47 -10.30 6.85 -6.94
C ARG A 47 -10.51 7.23 -5.47
N GLN A 48 -11.41 6.54 -4.75
CA GLN A 48 -11.62 6.78 -3.32
C GLN A 48 -10.36 6.45 -2.50
N ILE A 49 -9.70 5.32 -2.80
CA ILE A 49 -8.45 4.94 -2.15
C ILE A 49 -7.37 6.00 -2.42
N THR A 50 -7.24 6.45 -3.66
CA THR A 50 -6.28 7.50 -4.04
C THR A 50 -6.50 8.77 -3.22
N LEU A 51 -7.73 9.23 -3.13
CA LEU A 51 -8.05 10.44 -2.38
C LEU A 51 -7.72 10.31 -0.88
N LEU A 52 -7.99 9.16 -0.29
CA LEU A 52 -7.66 8.89 1.12
C LEU A 52 -6.14 8.87 1.33
N LEU A 53 -5.41 8.14 0.50
CA LEU A 53 -3.95 8.03 0.61
C LEU A 53 -3.26 9.37 0.35
N GLU A 54 -3.64 10.08 -0.67
CA GLU A 54 -3.09 11.40 -0.99
C GLU A 54 -3.45 12.44 0.09
N GLY A 55 -4.60 12.31 0.72
CA GLY A 55 -5.02 13.16 1.82
C GLY A 55 -4.19 12.96 3.07
N GLU A 56 -3.97 11.72 3.47
CA GLU A 56 -3.24 11.35 4.70
C GLU A 56 -1.72 11.46 4.55
N PHE A 57 -1.20 11.09 3.37
CA PHE A 57 0.24 11.00 3.12
C PHE A 57 0.74 12.04 2.12
N ARG A 58 0.36 13.29 2.33
CA ARG A 58 0.78 14.44 1.48
C ARG A 58 2.25 14.77 1.61
N SER A 59 2.80 14.54 2.77
CA SER A 59 4.21 14.78 3.05
C SER A 59 4.71 13.68 3.96
N LEU A 60 5.57 12.85 3.42
CA LEU A 60 6.18 11.76 4.16
C LEU A 60 7.70 11.78 3.95
N ALA A 61 8.38 11.22 4.93
CA ALA A 61 9.81 10.93 4.86
C ALA A 61 10.00 9.45 5.16
N VAL A 62 10.74 8.76 4.31
CA VAL A 62 10.99 7.31 4.43
C VAL A 62 12.45 7.05 4.17
N GLU A 63 13.03 6.15 4.95
CA GLU A 63 14.40 5.66 4.76
C GLU A 63 14.38 4.21 4.30
N GLY A 64 15.31 3.86 3.48
CA GLY A 64 15.47 2.50 3.00
C GLY A 64 16.57 2.36 1.96
N GLU A 65 16.72 1.15 1.49
CA GLU A 65 17.70 0.78 0.48
C GLU A 65 17.09 0.82 -0.92
N LEU A 66 17.79 1.42 -1.86
CA LEU A 66 17.40 1.43 -3.27
C LEU A 66 17.54 0.04 -3.89
N SER A 67 16.55 -0.35 -4.65
CA SER A 67 16.51 -1.61 -5.38
C SER A 67 15.81 -1.42 -6.73
N ASN A 68 16.20 -2.20 -7.73
CA ASN A 68 15.63 -2.13 -9.09
C ASN A 68 15.62 -0.72 -9.69
N VAL A 69 16.70 0.00 -9.52
CA VAL A 69 16.85 1.36 -10.04
C VAL A 69 16.89 1.33 -11.57
N LYS A 70 15.99 2.09 -12.18
CA LYS A 70 15.87 2.21 -13.64
C LYS A 70 15.65 3.66 -14.04
N LYS A 71 16.44 4.11 -15.01
CA LYS A 71 16.25 5.41 -15.66
C LYS A 71 15.50 5.20 -16.96
N ALA A 72 14.34 5.83 -17.10
CA ALA A 72 13.59 5.84 -18.33
C ALA A 72 14.19 6.80 -19.36
N ALA A 73 13.90 6.57 -20.64
CA ALA A 73 14.35 7.46 -21.73
C ALA A 73 13.85 8.90 -21.55
N SER A 74 12.73 9.10 -20.86
CA SER A 74 12.19 10.41 -20.49
C SER A 74 13.03 11.18 -19.44
N GLY A 75 14.01 10.51 -18.83
CA GLY A 75 14.79 11.06 -17.73
C GLY A 75 14.17 10.86 -16.34
N HIS A 76 13.00 10.21 -16.27
CA HIS A 76 12.40 9.82 -14.99
C HIS A 76 13.11 8.59 -14.43
N TRP A 77 13.21 8.51 -13.13
CA TRP A 77 13.76 7.36 -12.43
C TRP A 77 12.66 6.59 -11.71
N TYR A 78 12.72 5.27 -11.80
CA TYR A 78 11.85 4.33 -11.10
C TYR A 78 12.69 3.36 -10.31
N PHE A 79 12.32 3.14 -9.08
CA PHE A 79 13.02 2.24 -8.18
C PHE A 79 12.08 1.73 -7.10
N SER A 80 12.53 0.74 -6.35
CA SER A 80 11.90 0.31 -5.12
C SER A 80 12.73 0.78 -3.94
N LEU A 81 12.07 1.23 -2.90
CA LEU A 81 12.67 1.47 -1.60
C LEU A 81 12.30 0.31 -0.71
N LYS A 82 13.27 -0.34 -0.11
CA LYS A 82 13.05 -1.54 0.70
C LYS A 82 13.71 -1.44 2.06
N ASP A 83 13.18 -2.18 3.00
CA ASP A 83 13.79 -2.55 4.27
C ASP A 83 13.82 -4.07 4.41
N ASP A 84 14.04 -4.57 5.61
CA ASP A 84 14.15 -6.02 5.85
C ASP A 84 12.83 -6.79 5.60
N GLN A 85 11.68 -6.12 5.61
CA GLN A 85 10.38 -6.77 5.58
C GLN A 85 9.47 -6.31 4.44
N SER A 86 9.70 -5.12 3.93
CA SER A 86 8.76 -4.47 3.00
C SER A 86 9.48 -3.72 1.90
N GLN A 87 8.77 -3.52 0.81
CA GLN A 87 9.23 -2.65 -0.26
C GLN A 87 8.09 -1.82 -0.81
N ILE A 88 8.43 -0.64 -1.29
CA ILE A 88 7.49 0.28 -1.93
C ILE A 88 8.09 0.83 -3.21
N ARG A 89 7.26 0.96 -4.23
CA ARG A 89 7.66 1.58 -5.49
C ARG A 89 7.78 3.09 -5.35
N CYS A 90 8.77 3.64 -6.01
CA CYS A 90 9.03 5.07 -6.05
C CYS A 90 9.17 5.55 -7.49
N ALA A 91 8.69 6.74 -7.74
CA ALA A 91 8.87 7.44 -8.99
C ALA A 91 9.47 8.83 -8.71
N MET A 92 10.56 9.15 -9.38
CA MET A 92 11.23 10.43 -9.29
C MET A 92 11.27 11.07 -10.67
N PHE A 93 10.65 12.22 -10.80
CA PHE A 93 10.61 12.91 -12.08
C PHE A 93 11.96 13.57 -12.41
N ARG A 94 12.18 13.76 -13.69
CA ARG A 94 13.40 14.33 -14.23
C ARG A 94 13.84 15.62 -13.56
N ASN A 95 12.91 16.53 -13.31
CA ASN A 95 13.20 17.83 -12.66
C ASN A 95 13.79 17.68 -11.25
N ILE A 96 13.41 16.63 -10.54
CA ILE A 96 13.99 16.29 -9.23
C ILE A 96 15.32 15.56 -9.41
N ALA A 97 15.35 14.62 -10.35
CA ALA A 97 16.54 13.81 -10.63
C ALA A 97 17.74 14.65 -11.09
N ASP A 98 17.50 15.67 -11.90
CA ASP A 98 18.55 16.57 -12.41
C ASP A 98 19.22 17.40 -11.28
N ASN A 99 18.59 17.50 -10.12
CA ASN A 99 19.13 18.20 -8.95
C ASN A 99 19.85 17.28 -7.96
N LEU A 100 19.89 15.98 -8.22
CA LEU A 100 20.63 15.04 -7.39
C LEU A 100 22.13 15.28 -7.50
N ARG A 101 22.83 15.15 -6.37
CA ARG A 101 24.28 15.27 -6.28
C ARG A 101 24.99 13.92 -6.28
N PHE A 102 24.26 12.85 -6.51
CA PHE A 102 24.76 11.49 -6.54
C PHE A 102 23.94 10.69 -7.56
N ASP A 103 24.52 9.59 -8.03
CA ASP A 103 23.83 8.66 -8.92
C ASP A 103 23.09 7.59 -8.09
N PRO A 104 21.78 7.44 -8.28
CA PRO A 104 21.05 6.38 -7.63
C PRO A 104 21.49 5.00 -8.12
N GLU A 105 21.90 4.15 -7.20
CA GLU A 105 22.33 2.79 -7.47
C GLU A 105 21.66 1.81 -6.50
N ASP A 106 21.49 0.55 -6.96
CA ASP A 106 21.00 -0.52 -6.12
C ASP A 106 21.92 -0.73 -4.91
N GLY A 107 21.32 -0.91 -3.75
CA GLY A 107 22.05 -1.11 -2.50
C GLY A 107 22.39 0.17 -1.73
N LEU A 108 22.12 1.32 -2.33
CA LEU A 108 22.38 2.60 -1.66
C LEU A 108 21.27 2.91 -0.65
N GLU A 109 21.64 3.26 0.57
CA GLU A 109 20.69 3.70 1.57
C GLU A 109 20.40 5.19 1.44
N VAL A 110 19.11 5.50 1.36
CA VAL A 110 18.66 6.86 1.11
C VAL A 110 17.51 7.24 2.04
N SER A 111 17.39 8.53 2.29
CA SER A 111 16.22 9.15 2.86
C SER A 111 15.47 9.88 1.75
N VAL A 112 14.20 9.59 1.58
CA VAL A 112 13.35 10.18 0.56
C VAL A 112 12.23 10.98 1.20
N ARG A 113 11.85 12.06 0.54
CA ARG A 113 10.64 12.83 0.85
C ARG A 113 9.73 12.87 -0.35
N GLY A 114 8.46 12.82 -0.10
CA GLY A 114 7.47 12.86 -1.16
C GLY A 114 6.06 12.72 -0.64
N HIS A 115 5.19 12.32 -1.51
CA HIS A 115 3.80 12.02 -1.18
C HIS A 115 3.40 10.67 -1.77
N LEU A 116 2.45 10.05 -1.12
CA LEU A 116 1.89 8.78 -1.57
C LEU A 116 0.84 9.03 -2.65
N THR A 117 0.85 8.21 -3.67
CA THR A 117 -0.17 8.20 -4.74
C THR A 117 -0.47 6.77 -5.16
N VAL A 118 -1.49 6.59 -5.98
CA VAL A 118 -1.87 5.29 -6.51
C VAL A 118 -1.65 5.26 -8.03
N TYR A 119 -0.94 4.26 -8.49
CA TYR A 119 -0.87 3.96 -9.91
C TYR A 119 -2.15 3.22 -10.32
N GLN A 120 -3.10 3.97 -10.85
CA GLN A 120 -4.47 3.50 -11.05
C GLN A 120 -4.60 2.28 -11.95
N GLN A 121 -3.75 2.18 -12.98
CA GLN A 121 -3.80 1.08 -13.94
C GLN A 121 -3.49 -0.29 -13.32
N ARG A 122 -2.69 -0.30 -12.24
CA ARG A 122 -2.32 -1.53 -11.53
C ARG A 122 -2.89 -1.64 -10.13
N GLY A 123 -3.52 -0.57 -9.61
CA GLY A 123 -3.99 -0.54 -8.23
C GLY A 123 -2.87 -0.63 -7.20
N GLU A 124 -1.69 -0.16 -7.54
CA GLU A 124 -0.51 -0.16 -6.67
C GLU A 124 -0.25 1.23 -6.11
N TYR A 125 0.03 1.33 -4.83
CA TYR A 125 0.49 2.59 -4.25
C TYR A 125 1.99 2.78 -4.46
N GLN A 126 2.41 4.03 -4.60
CA GLN A 126 3.79 4.41 -4.84
C GLN A 126 4.11 5.76 -4.20
N ILE A 127 5.39 6.00 -3.93
CA ILE A 127 5.86 7.31 -3.46
C ILE A 127 6.30 8.12 -4.68
N LYS A 128 5.76 9.31 -4.80
CA LYS A 128 6.24 10.34 -5.73
C LYS A 128 7.29 11.16 -5.02
N ILE A 129 8.53 11.03 -5.45
CA ILE A 129 9.69 11.61 -4.77
C ILE A 129 9.78 13.11 -5.09
N SER A 130 9.93 13.92 -4.06
CA SER A 130 10.24 15.34 -4.18
C SER A 130 11.66 15.68 -3.75
N TYR A 131 12.28 14.84 -2.95
CA TYR A 131 13.65 15.01 -2.47
C TYR A 131 14.24 13.65 -2.11
N MET A 132 15.53 13.47 -2.39
CA MET A 132 16.28 12.29 -1.99
C MET A 132 17.70 12.68 -1.59
N ALA A 133 18.17 12.08 -0.51
CA ALA A 133 19.55 12.21 -0.04
C ALA A 133 20.09 10.87 0.41
N VAL A 134 21.38 10.68 0.32
CA VAL A 134 22.04 9.50 0.89
C VAL A 134 21.90 9.53 2.41
N SER A 135 21.48 8.41 2.97
CA SER A 135 21.39 8.26 4.41
C SER A 135 22.75 7.87 4.97
N TYR A 136 23.29 8.71 5.85
CA TYR A 136 24.54 8.43 6.55
C TYR A 136 24.36 7.79 7.91
N THR A 137 23.15 7.36 8.26
CA THR A 137 22.82 6.78 9.57
C THR A 137 23.55 5.45 9.84
N HIS A 138 24.00 4.76 8.79
CA HIS A 138 24.82 3.55 8.92
C HIS A 138 26.31 3.78 8.89
N LEU A 139 26.74 4.99 8.74
CA LEU A 139 28.12 5.31 8.99
C LEU A 139 28.35 5.32 10.50
N THR A 140 28.43 4.14 11.07
CA THR A 140 29.19 3.96 12.27
C THR A 140 30.62 4.35 11.94
N LEU A 141 30.93 5.56 12.22
CA LEU A 141 32.32 6.07 12.18
C LEU A 141 32.94 6.12 13.57
N PRO A 142 32.77 5.13 14.43
CA PRO A 142 33.30 5.23 15.78
C PRO A 142 34.80 5.12 15.80
N THR A 143 35.38 4.59 14.78
CA THR A 143 36.81 4.23 14.73
C THR A 143 37.72 5.39 14.34
N ILE A 144 37.16 6.46 13.81
CA ILE A 144 37.97 7.57 13.32
C ILE A 144 38.32 8.56 14.45
N TYR A 145 37.66 8.43 15.58
CA TYR A 145 37.84 9.35 16.72
C TYR A 145 38.60 8.78 17.88
N SER A 146 39.22 7.63 17.70
CA SER A 146 40.23 7.20 18.65
C SER A 146 41.49 8.02 18.41
N VAL A 147 41.55 9.08 19.10
CA VAL A 147 42.78 9.80 19.21
C VAL A 147 43.58 9.22 20.36
#